data_523f6d448ce348f30c2753568fe997c1
#
_entry.id   523f6d448ce348f30c2753568fe997c1
#
_cell.length_a   1.000
_cell.length_b   1.000
_cell.length_c   1.000
_cell.angle_alpha   90.00
_cell.angle_beta   90.00
_cell.angle_gamma   90.00
#
_symmetry.space_group_name_H-M   'P 1'
#
loop_
_entity.id
_entity.type
_entity.pdbx_description
1 polymer ?
#
loop_
_entity_poly.entity_id
_entity_poly.type
_entity_poly.pdbx_seq_one_letter_code
_entity_poly.pdbx_strand_id
1 'polypeptide(L)'
;EAARGERIWNTTPPRVTQQDRACFLGVLENKREYSYALDDLRQHAFVTGATRSGKTTSVQKILYDAHRHGIPFIVLEAAKKEYWELKNAIGMEKARVYSAGADALPLRVNPFVPELGTRLSFHIQSLVDVFLSAFDNDDPIPEILTLLIYKCYEVHGWNPEQYIDGSEELTYPTLGDMLTNVNDVVRHIGYDAEIERRMAAVIRARIEPLVLNYGSVLNTNETLSVEDLFQTSAVIELDDFSEKERPFIASLMALKIREHAQQCSQSP
;
A
#
# COMPACT_ATOMS: atom_id res chain seq x y z
N GLU A 1 31.21 14.81 27.51
CA GLU A 1 30.82 16.04 26.78
C GLU A 1 30.40 15.67 25.38
N ALA A 2 29.10 15.39 25.20
CA ALA A 2 28.55 15.15 23.86
C ALA A 2 28.36 16.52 23.18
N ALA A 3 29.00 16.67 22.03
CA ALA A 3 28.85 17.84 21.19
C ALA A 3 27.36 18.12 20.93
N ARG A 4 26.86 19.25 21.41
CA ARG A 4 25.57 19.80 21.03
C ARG A 4 25.66 20.19 19.56
N GLY A 5 25.15 19.31 18.68
CA GLY A 5 24.97 19.66 17.28
C GLY A 5 24.11 20.92 17.19
N GLU A 6 24.59 21.94 16.51
CA GLU A 6 23.82 23.13 16.21
C GLU A 6 22.57 22.71 15.46
N ARG A 7 21.39 23.01 16.02
CA ARG A 7 20.10 22.81 15.36
C ARG A 7 19.96 23.87 14.28
N ILE A 8 20.24 23.50 13.04
CA ILE A 8 19.93 24.35 11.88
C ILE A 8 18.44 24.19 11.56
N TRP A 9 17.58 24.72 12.41
CA TRP A 9 16.17 24.82 12.08
C TRP A 9 15.83 26.28 11.84
N ASN A 10 15.21 26.55 10.69
CA ASN A 10 14.58 27.84 10.49
C ASN A 10 13.39 27.92 11.45
N THR A 11 13.60 28.54 12.62
CA THR A 11 12.65 28.57 13.76
C THR A 11 11.55 29.60 13.60
N THR A 12 11.41 30.22 12.43
CA THR A 12 10.30 31.10 12.15
C THR A 12 9.13 30.24 11.67
N PRO A 13 8.11 29.97 12.54
CA PRO A 13 6.95 29.24 12.09
C PRO A 13 6.26 30.00 10.95
N PRO A 14 5.69 29.31 9.96
CA PRO A 14 4.90 29.96 8.93
C PRO A 14 3.77 30.77 9.60
N ARG A 15 3.49 31.96 9.08
CA ARG A 15 2.32 32.73 9.53
C ARG A 15 1.09 32.09 8.93
N VAL A 16 0.41 31.29 9.72
CA VAL A 16 -0.86 30.67 9.35
C VAL A 16 -1.97 31.65 9.69
N THR A 17 -2.79 32.04 8.76
CA THR A 17 -3.95 32.92 8.96
C THR A 17 -5.18 32.08 9.35
N GLN A 18 -6.21 32.68 9.96
CA GLN A 18 -7.46 31.97 10.26
C GLN A 18 -8.17 31.43 9.01
N GLN A 19 -7.88 31.95 7.84
CA GLN A 19 -8.42 31.49 6.55
C GLN A 19 -7.77 30.17 6.07
N ASP A 20 -6.60 29.80 6.59
CA ASP A 20 -5.79 28.68 6.11
C ASP A 20 -6.12 27.35 6.79
N ARG A 21 -7.27 27.20 7.45
CA ARG A 21 -7.62 26.00 8.26
C ARG A 21 -6.47 25.61 9.19
N ALA A 22 -6.02 26.58 10.00
CA ALA A 22 -4.91 26.42 10.92
C ALA A 22 -5.19 25.37 11.99
N CYS A 23 -4.29 24.42 12.13
CA CYS A 23 -4.35 23.36 13.14
C CYS A 23 -3.19 23.54 14.13
N PHE A 24 -3.53 23.56 15.41
CA PHE A 24 -2.55 23.65 16.48
C PHE A 24 -1.82 22.32 16.65
N LEU A 25 -0.48 22.33 16.61
CA LEU A 25 0.35 21.15 16.78
C LEU A 25 1.04 21.10 18.16
N GLY A 26 1.39 22.25 18.73
CA GLY A 26 2.10 22.29 19.99
C GLY A 26 2.62 23.68 20.34
N VAL A 27 3.48 23.73 21.36
CA VAL A 27 4.11 24.96 21.85
C VAL A 27 5.63 24.82 21.69
N LEU A 28 6.26 25.82 21.12
CA LEU A 28 7.70 25.91 20.97
C LEU A 28 8.39 26.24 22.32
N GLU A 29 9.70 26.04 22.41
CA GLU A 29 10.51 26.34 23.59
C GLU A 29 10.35 27.81 24.06
N ASN A 30 10.12 28.74 23.12
CA ASN A 30 9.88 30.16 23.39
C ASN A 30 8.42 30.48 23.78
N LYS A 31 7.62 29.48 24.15
CA LYS A 31 6.21 29.56 24.53
C LYS A 31 5.26 30.06 23.43
N ARG A 32 5.72 30.12 22.17
CA ARG A 32 4.83 30.42 21.04
C ARG A 32 4.11 29.17 20.59
N GLU A 33 2.84 29.33 20.26
CA GLU A 33 2.07 28.26 19.63
C GLU A 33 2.62 27.97 18.24
N TYR A 34 2.71 26.67 17.90
CA TYR A 34 3.02 26.20 16.57
C TYR A 34 1.77 25.62 15.94
N SER A 35 1.38 26.20 14.83
CA SER A 35 0.25 25.73 14.01
C SER A 35 0.73 25.51 12.57
N TYR A 36 0.05 24.63 11.86
CA TYR A 36 0.26 24.38 10.45
C TYR A 36 -1.06 24.58 9.70
N ALA A 37 -1.00 24.87 8.40
CA ALA A 37 -2.17 24.89 7.54
C ALA A 37 -2.44 23.47 7.00
N LEU A 38 -3.71 23.04 6.96
CA LEU A 38 -4.06 21.75 6.35
C LEU A 38 -3.68 21.70 4.86
N ASP A 39 -3.69 22.84 4.17
CA ASP A 39 -3.28 22.93 2.78
C ASP A 39 -1.78 22.62 2.57
N ASP A 40 -0.95 22.78 3.62
CA ASP A 40 0.46 22.38 3.60
C ASP A 40 0.63 20.85 3.49
N LEU A 41 -0.39 20.05 3.88
CA LEU A 41 -0.38 18.59 3.73
C LEU A 41 -0.44 18.12 2.27
N ARG A 42 -0.67 19.01 1.32
CA ARG A 42 -0.47 18.69 -0.12
C ARG A 42 1.00 18.47 -0.47
N GLN A 43 1.91 18.87 0.40
CA GLN A 43 3.34 18.63 0.29
C GLN A 43 3.73 17.43 1.18
N HIS A 44 4.87 16.81 0.85
CA HIS A 44 5.39 15.73 1.68
C HIS A 44 5.88 16.27 3.02
N ALA A 45 5.48 15.59 4.10
CA ALA A 45 5.95 15.87 5.44
C ALA A 45 6.79 14.70 5.96
N PHE A 46 7.90 15.00 6.63
CA PHE A 46 8.76 14.00 7.26
C PHE A 46 8.82 14.26 8.77
N VAL A 47 8.33 13.30 9.55
CA VAL A 47 8.33 13.38 11.02
C VAL A 47 9.40 12.46 11.58
N THR A 48 10.44 13.03 12.18
CA THR A 48 11.57 12.30 12.72
C THR A 48 11.83 12.68 14.17
N GLY A 49 12.50 11.82 14.90
CA GLY A 49 12.88 12.03 16.29
C GLY A 49 13.26 10.73 16.99
N ALA A 50 13.83 10.82 18.19
CA ALA A 50 14.17 9.67 19.01
C ALA A 50 12.92 8.88 19.42
N THR A 51 13.11 7.65 19.88
CA THR A 51 12.02 6.85 20.47
C THR A 51 11.39 7.61 21.66
N ARG A 52 10.07 7.59 21.77
CA ARG A 52 9.28 8.31 22.79
C ARG A 52 9.36 9.84 22.70
N SER A 53 9.77 10.43 21.57
CA SER A 53 9.79 11.89 21.36
C SER A 53 8.43 12.47 20.92
N GLY A 54 7.37 11.68 20.85
CA GLY A 54 6.04 12.14 20.47
C GLY A 54 5.76 12.11 18.94
N LYS A 55 6.58 11.43 18.13
CA LYS A 55 6.35 11.32 16.67
C LYS A 55 4.94 10.84 16.33
N THR A 56 4.58 9.68 16.86
CA THR A 56 3.27 9.06 16.62
C THR A 56 2.15 9.96 17.08
N THR A 57 2.26 10.57 18.28
CA THR A 57 1.28 11.52 18.81
C THR A 57 1.10 12.73 17.90
N SER A 58 2.19 13.26 17.34
CA SER A 58 2.12 14.38 16.39
C SER A 58 1.42 13.99 15.09
N VAL A 59 1.75 12.80 14.54
CA VAL A 59 1.07 12.28 13.33
C VAL A 59 -0.40 12.02 13.61
N GLN A 60 -0.74 11.36 14.72
CA GLN A 60 -2.14 11.12 15.11
C GLN A 60 -2.93 12.43 15.24
N LYS A 61 -2.32 13.48 15.78
CA LYS A 61 -2.94 14.81 15.87
C LYS A 61 -3.21 15.40 14.47
N ILE A 62 -2.26 15.27 13.55
CA ILE A 62 -2.42 15.73 12.16
C ILE A 62 -3.57 14.96 11.48
N LEU A 63 -3.61 13.65 11.61
CA LEU A 63 -4.66 12.80 11.04
C LEU A 63 -6.04 13.13 11.63
N TYR A 64 -6.10 13.35 12.94
CA TYR A 64 -7.33 13.77 13.62
C TYR A 64 -7.84 15.12 13.10
N ASP A 65 -6.95 16.10 12.96
CA ASP A 65 -7.32 17.41 12.44
C ASP A 65 -7.79 17.34 10.98
N ALA A 66 -7.10 16.58 10.13
CA ALA A 66 -7.51 16.33 8.75
C ALA A 66 -8.93 15.73 8.70
N HIS A 67 -9.17 14.66 9.45
CA HIS A 67 -10.49 14.01 9.51
C HIS A 67 -11.60 14.97 9.96
N ARG A 68 -11.37 15.76 11.01
CA ARG A 68 -12.33 16.76 11.49
C ARG A 68 -12.69 17.83 10.48
N HIS A 69 -11.80 18.10 9.53
CA HIS A 69 -12.03 19.04 8.44
C HIS A 69 -12.54 18.36 7.16
N GLY A 70 -12.95 17.09 7.25
CA GLY A 70 -13.52 16.35 6.12
C GLY A 70 -12.46 15.89 5.10
N ILE A 71 -11.18 15.84 5.49
CA ILE A 71 -10.09 15.31 4.67
C ILE A 71 -9.83 13.87 5.14
N PRO A 72 -10.19 12.86 4.33
CA PRO A 72 -9.89 11.47 4.68
C PRO A 72 -8.38 11.20 4.60
N PHE A 73 -7.93 10.17 5.30
CA PHE A 73 -6.55 9.73 5.29
C PHE A 73 -6.45 8.20 5.15
N ILE A 74 -5.32 7.74 4.64
CA ILE A 74 -4.96 6.32 4.62
C ILE A 74 -3.62 6.18 5.33
N VAL A 75 -3.57 5.34 6.38
CA VAL A 75 -2.35 4.99 7.10
C VAL A 75 -1.97 3.55 6.73
N LEU A 76 -0.73 3.34 6.30
CA LEU A 76 -0.11 2.02 6.22
C LEU A 76 0.79 1.84 7.44
N GLU A 77 0.33 1.08 8.43
CA GLU A 77 1.03 0.85 9.70
C GLU A 77 1.87 -0.42 9.60
N ALA A 78 3.18 -0.25 9.45
CA ALA A 78 4.08 -1.37 9.16
C ALA A 78 4.61 -2.10 10.40
N ALA A 79 4.60 -1.49 11.60
CA ALA A 79 5.43 -1.99 12.68
C ALA A 79 4.74 -2.19 14.03
N LYS A 80 3.66 -1.48 14.32
CA LYS A 80 2.98 -1.51 15.63
C LYS A 80 1.55 -1.04 15.47
N LYS A 81 0.63 -1.56 16.26
CA LYS A 81 -0.79 -1.15 16.26
C LYS A 81 -1.00 0.19 16.99
N GLU A 82 -0.17 1.21 16.68
CA GLU A 82 -0.24 2.52 17.37
C GLU A 82 -1.41 3.39 16.87
N TYR A 83 -1.85 3.20 15.63
CA TYR A 83 -2.95 3.97 15.02
C TYR A 83 -4.33 3.34 15.23
N TRP A 84 -4.39 2.13 15.77
CA TRP A 84 -5.64 1.44 16.09
C TRP A 84 -6.57 2.27 17.00
N GLU A 85 -5.99 2.98 17.95
CA GLU A 85 -6.75 3.77 18.91
C GLU A 85 -7.42 5.00 18.29
N LEU A 86 -7.02 5.43 17.10
CA LEU A 86 -7.66 6.56 16.42
C LEU A 86 -9.17 6.35 16.24
N LYS A 87 -9.62 5.13 15.98
CA LYS A 87 -11.06 4.82 15.86
C LYS A 87 -11.87 5.12 17.12
N ASN A 88 -11.21 5.14 18.27
CA ASN A 88 -11.84 5.40 19.57
C ASN A 88 -11.83 6.90 19.95
N ALA A 89 -11.14 7.73 19.16
CA ALA A 89 -11.14 9.18 19.41
C ALA A 89 -12.48 9.79 19.02
N ILE A 90 -12.92 10.77 19.79
CA ILE A 90 -14.19 11.49 19.54
C ILE A 90 -14.18 12.09 18.11
N GLY A 91 -15.20 11.79 17.34
CA GLY A 91 -15.33 12.23 15.96
C GLY A 91 -14.63 11.36 14.92
N MET A 92 -14.01 10.25 15.36
CA MET A 92 -13.33 9.28 14.49
C MET A 92 -14.10 7.94 14.34
N GLU A 93 -15.36 7.90 14.73
CA GLU A 93 -16.19 6.67 14.76
C GLU A 93 -16.39 6.06 13.37
N LYS A 94 -16.18 6.85 12.31
CA LYS A 94 -16.23 6.39 10.92
C LYS A 94 -14.89 5.90 10.40
N ALA A 95 -13.79 6.10 11.13
CA ALA A 95 -12.49 5.59 10.73
C ALA A 95 -12.50 4.06 10.75
N ARG A 96 -11.98 3.45 9.69
CA ARG A 96 -11.94 2.00 9.50
C ARG A 96 -10.55 1.47 9.74
N VAL A 97 -10.45 0.32 10.39
CA VAL A 97 -9.18 -0.39 10.57
C VAL A 97 -9.29 -1.73 9.87
N TYR A 98 -8.35 -2.01 8.98
CA TYR A 98 -8.24 -3.25 8.23
C TYR A 98 -7.00 -4.01 8.67
N SER A 99 -7.10 -5.32 8.80
CA SER A 99 -5.97 -6.19 9.11
C SER A 99 -6.18 -7.60 8.53
N ALA A 100 -5.14 -8.42 8.55
CA ALA A 100 -5.23 -9.84 8.25
C ALA A 100 -5.78 -10.65 9.45
N GLY A 101 -5.78 -10.06 10.65
CA GLY A 101 -6.28 -10.66 11.88
C GLY A 101 -7.80 -10.55 12.05
N ALA A 102 -8.31 -11.19 13.12
CA ALA A 102 -9.75 -11.30 13.37
C ALA A 102 -10.37 -10.05 14.05
N ASP A 103 -9.55 -9.16 14.59
CA ASP A 103 -10.02 -8.05 15.45
C ASP A 103 -10.41 -6.77 14.70
N ALA A 104 -10.23 -6.76 13.37
CA ALA A 104 -10.49 -5.61 12.49
C ALA A 104 -11.39 -6.00 11.31
N LEU A 105 -11.65 -5.05 10.42
CA LEU A 105 -12.25 -5.36 9.14
C LEU A 105 -11.28 -6.23 8.33
N PRO A 106 -11.77 -7.24 7.62
CA PRO A 106 -10.89 -8.12 6.85
C PRO A 106 -10.19 -7.34 5.74
N LEU A 107 -8.88 -7.39 5.73
CA LEU A 107 -8.09 -6.92 4.60
C LEU A 107 -8.16 -7.99 3.50
N ARG A 108 -8.77 -7.67 2.37
CA ARG A 108 -8.85 -8.55 1.20
C ARG A 108 -8.36 -7.78 -0.01
N VAL A 109 -7.26 -8.21 -0.59
CA VAL A 109 -6.62 -7.52 -1.72
C VAL A 109 -6.12 -8.55 -2.72
N ASN A 110 -6.87 -8.76 -3.79
CA ASN A 110 -6.35 -9.54 -4.91
C ASN A 110 -5.32 -8.69 -5.68
N PRO A 111 -4.04 -9.14 -5.76
CA PRO A 111 -3.01 -8.40 -6.50
C PRO A 111 -3.34 -8.17 -7.98
N PHE A 112 -4.13 -9.06 -8.58
CA PHE A 112 -4.44 -9.06 -10.00
C PHE A 112 -5.63 -8.18 -10.40
N VAL A 113 -6.34 -7.58 -9.46
CA VAL A 113 -7.45 -6.68 -9.78
C VAL A 113 -6.93 -5.26 -9.94
N PRO A 114 -6.82 -4.68 -11.14
CA PRO A 114 -6.45 -3.27 -11.31
C PRO A 114 -7.59 -2.34 -10.90
N GLU A 115 -7.29 -1.06 -10.71
CA GLU A 115 -8.34 -0.06 -10.52
C GLU A 115 -8.99 0.31 -11.86
N LEU A 116 -10.27 0.72 -11.80
CA LEU A 116 -11.01 1.15 -13.00
C LEU A 116 -10.25 2.25 -13.74
N GLY A 117 -10.31 2.26 -15.07
CA GLY A 117 -9.60 3.22 -15.93
C GLY A 117 -8.11 2.90 -16.14
N THR A 118 -7.55 1.92 -15.44
CA THR A 118 -6.17 1.50 -15.62
C THR A 118 -6.01 0.66 -16.88
N ARG A 119 -4.97 0.91 -17.67
CA ARG A 119 -4.58 0.01 -18.75
C ARG A 119 -3.92 -1.23 -18.18
N LEU A 120 -4.40 -2.41 -18.55
CA LEU A 120 -3.98 -3.66 -17.94
C LEU A 120 -2.46 -3.91 -18.04
N SER A 121 -1.83 -3.58 -19.18
CA SER A 121 -0.37 -3.72 -19.32
C SER A 121 0.43 -2.87 -18.35
N PHE A 122 -0.06 -1.69 -17.95
CA PHE A 122 0.61 -0.85 -16.95
C PHE A 122 0.46 -1.42 -15.52
N HIS A 123 -0.71 -1.97 -15.23
CA HIS A 123 -0.92 -2.70 -13.99
C HIS A 123 0.02 -3.90 -13.89
N ILE A 124 0.10 -4.73 -14.95
CA ILE A 124 0.98 -5.91 -14.98
C ILE A 124 2.43 -5.54 -14.69
N GLN A 125 2.97 -4.51 -15.37
CA GLN A 125 4.34 -4.06 -15.13
C GLN A 125 4.56 -3.61 -13.69
N SER A 126 3.62 -2.83 -13.14
CA SER A 126 3.68 -2.38 -11.75
C SER A 126 3.53 -3.53 -10.76
N LEU A 127 2.72 -4.52 -11.09
CA LEU A 127 2.57 -5.72 -10.27
C LEU A 127 3.86 -6.56 -10.25
N VAL A 128 4.58 -6.65 -11.36
CA VAL A 128 5.93 -7.26 -11.39
C VAL A 128 6.83 -6.54 -10.38
N ASP A 129 6.88 -5.20 -10.39
CA ASP A 129 7.69 -4.42 -9.45
C ASP A 129 7.28 -4.69 -7.99
N VAL A 130 5.98 -4.85 -7.72
CA VAL A 130 5.47 -5.23 -6.38
C VAL A 130 6.03 -6.59 -5.96
N PHE A 131 5.99 -7.60 -6.82
CA PHE A 131 6.57 -8.91 -6.51
C PHE A 131 8.09 -8.82 -6.29
N LEU A 132 8.79 -8.07 -7.13
CA LEU A 132 10.24 -7.88 -7.02
C LEU A 132 10.65 -7.11 -5.75
N SER A 133 9.78 -6.26 -5.19
CA SER A 133 10.05 -5.57 -3.93
C SER A 133 10.20 -6.50 -2.73
N ALA A 134 9.63 -7.70 -2.81
CA ALA A 134 9.62 -8.70 -1.74
C ALA A 134 10.53 -9.91 -2.02
N PHE A 135 11.08 -10.02 -3.22
CA PHE A 135 11.88 -11.17 -3.65
C PHE A 135 13.30 -10.74 -3.99
N ASP A 136 14.25 -11.64 -3.80
CA ASP A 136 15.60 -11.45 -4.34
C ASP A 136 15.53 -11.39 -5.86
N ASN A 137 16.17 -10.40 -6.47
CA ASN A 137 16.02 -10.06 -7.89
C ASN A 137 17.15 -10.67 -8.74
N ASP A 138 17.51 -11.93 -8.47
CA ASP A 138 18.50 -12.63 -9.28
C ASP A 138 17.92 -12.99 -10.65
N ASP A 139 18.67 -12.72 -11.73
CA ASP A 139 18.30 -13.14 -13.07
C ASP A 139 18.15 -14.68 -13.13
N PRO A 140 17.15 -15.21 -13.85
CA PRO A 140 16.15 -14.57 -14.70
C PRO A 140 14.74 -14.44 -14.05
N ILE A 141 14.65 -14.29 -12.74
CA ILE A 141 13.37 -14.25 -12.01
C ILE A 141 12.44 -13.12 -12.49
N PRO A 142 12.89 -11.88 -12.73
CA PRO A 142 12.02 -10.80 -13.19
C PRO A 142 11.30 -11.13 -14.52
N GLU A 143 12.03 -11.71 -15.48
CA GLU A 143 11.48 -12.07 -16.77
C GLU A 143 10.44 -13.20 -16.65
N ILE A 144 10.73 -14.22 -15.82
CA ILE A 144 9.80 -15.32 -15.60
C ILE A 144 8.53 -14.82 -14.88
N LEU A 145 8.65 -13.94 -13.89
CA LEU A 145 7.49 -13.33 -13.22
C LEU A 145 6.63 -12.53 -14.19
N THR A 146 7.27 -11.75 -15.06
CA THR A 146 6.57 -11.00 -16.10
C THR A 146 5.75 -11.92 -16.97
N LEU A 147 6.37 -12.95 -17.55
CA LEU A 147 5.68 -13.92 -18.40
C LEU A 147 4.58 -14.68 -17.66
N LEU A 148 4.81 -15.01 -16.39
CA LEU A 148 3.86 -15.73 -15.56
C LEU A 148 2.62 -14.89 -15.27
N ILE A 149 2.78 -13.62 -14.93
CA ILE A 149 1.66 -12.70 -14.70
C ILE A 149 0.85 -12.50 -15.98
N TYR A 150 1.52 -12.26 -17.12
CA TYR A 150 0.84 -12.19 -18.41
C TYR A 150 0.06 -13.48 -18.73
N LYS A 151 0.67 -14.64 -18.46
CA LYS A 151 0.01 -15.94 -18.69
C LYS A 151 -1.23 -16.11 -17.82
N CYS A 152 -1.20 -15.67 -16.57
CA CYS A 152 -2.37 -15.73 -15.70
C CYS A 152 -3.54 -14.92 -16.28
N TYR A 153 -3.30 -13.71 -16.75
CA TYR A 153 -4.35 -12.91 -17.39
C TYR A 153 -4.85 -13.52 -18.69
N GLU A 154 -3.93 -14.03 -19.54
CA GLU A 154 -4.28 -14.68 -20.79
C GLU A 154 -5.25 -15.88 -20.61
N VAL A 155 -4.95 -16.74 -19.61
CA VAL A 155 -5.80 -17.91 -19.28
C VAL A 155 -7.22 -17.49 -18.88
N HIS A 156 -7.37 -16.32 -18.24
CA HIS A 156 -8.66 -15.75 -17.88
C HIS A 156 -9.32 -14.94 -19.00
N GLY A 157 -8.69 -14.86 -20.19
CA GLY A 157 -9.25 -14.19 -21.38
C GLY A 157 -9.01 -12.69 -21.45
N TRP A 158 -8.16 -12.13 -20.57
CA TRP A 158 -7.84 -10.71 -20.55
C TRP A 158 -6.89 -10.31 -21.67
N ASN A 159 -7.17 -9.16 -22.31
CA ASN A 159 -6.26 -8.52 -23.24
C ASN A 159 -5.41 -7.47 -22.52
N PRO A 160 -4.06 -7.58 -22.49
CA PRO A 160 -3.20 -6.62 -21.82
C PRO A 160 -3.32 -5.17 -22.32
N GLU A 161 -3.77 -4.98 -23.56
CA GLU A 161 -3.91 -3.64 -24.16
C GLU A 161 -5.20 -2.91 -23.77
N GLN A 162 -6.16 -3.61 -23.14
CA GLN A 162 -7.43 -3.02 -22.76
C GLN A 162 -7.32 -2.11 -21.53
N TYR A 163 -8.23 -1.16 -21.46
CA TYR A 163 -8.49 -0.39 -20.23
C TYR A 163 -9.61 -1.08 -19.45
N ILE A 164 -9.47 -1.09 -18.14
CA ILE A 164 -10.47 -1.69 -17.26
C ILE A 164 -11.61 -0.68 -17.03
N ASP A 165 -12.79 -1.00 -17.49
CA ASP A 165 -13.97 -0.13 -17.37
C ASP A 165 -15.08 -0.71 -16.47
N GLY A 166 -14.89 -1.94 -15.99
CA GLY A 166 -15.83 -2.62 -15.10
C GLY A 166 -17.00 -3.27 -15.82
N SER A 167 -17.02 -3.27 -17.14
CA SER A 167 -18.06 -3.94 -17.97
C SER A 167 -17.72 -5.40 -18.28
N GLU A 168 -16.51 -5.83 -17.96
CA GLU A 168 -16.02 -7.15 -18.28
C GLU A 168 -16.67 -8.22 -17.39
N GLU A 169 -17.18 -9.26 -18.02
CA GLU A 169 -17.69 -10.46 -17.33
C GLU A 169 -16.59 -11.49 -16.99
N LEU A 170 -15.31 -11.10 -17.12
CA LEU A 170 -14.16 -11.95 -16.88
C LEU A 170 -13.80 -11.99 -15.40
N THR A 171 -13.25 -13.12 -14.96
CA THR A 171 -12.69 -13.23 -13.62
C THR A 171 -11.22 -12.83 -13.62
N TYR A 172 -10.77 -12.20 -12.54
CA TYR A 172 -9.35 -11.90 -12.37
C TYR A 172 -8.57 -13.12 -11.91
N PRO A 173 -7.29 -13.24 -12.30
CA PRO A 173 -6.40 -14.26 -11.76
C PRO A 173 -6.24 -14.12 -10.23
N THR A 174 -5.66 -15.14 -9.63
CA THR A 174 -5.27 -15.20 -8.22
C THR A 174 -3.83 -15.68 -8.09
N LEU A 175 -3.26 -15.65 -6.88
CA LEU A 175 -1.95 -16.25 -6.61
C LEU A 175 -1.94 -17.77 -6.88
N GLY A 176 -3.08 -18.44 -6.74
CA GLY A 176 -3.24 -19.85 -7.10
C GLY A 176 -3.02 -20.13 -8.58
N ASP A 177 -3.42 -19.19 -9.44
CA ASP A 177 -3.21 -19.29 -10.88
C ASP A 177 -1.72 -19.19 -11.24
N MET A 178 -0.93 -18.39 -10.51
CA MET A 178 0.53 -18.37 -10.67
C MET A 178 1.12 -19.75 -10.35
N LEU A 179 0.71 -20.38 -9.24
CA LEU A 179 1.18 -21.71 -8.87
C LEU A 179 0.79 -22.78 -9.89
N THR A 180 -0.35 -22.62 -10.52
CA THR A 180 -0.82 -23.53 -11.57
C THR A 180 -0.01 -23.39 -12.86
N ASN A 181 0.26 -22.16 -13.28
CA ASN A 181 0.84 -21.87 -14.59
C ASN A 181 2.39 -21.83 -14.60
N VAL A 182 3.06 -21.76 -13.45
CA VAL A 182 4.52 -21.56 -13.40
C VAL A 182 5.33 -22.61 -14.15
N ASN A 183 4.94 -23.88 -14.10
CA ASN A 183 5.66 -24.96 -14.79
C ASN A 183 5.55 -24.81 -16.32
N ASP A 184 4.40 -24.43 -16.82
CA ASP A 184 4.16 -24.26 -18.26
C ASP A 184 4.92 -23.04 -18.80
N VAL A 185 4.96 -21.95 -18.04
CA VAL A 185 5.72 -20.74 -18.41
C VAL A 185 7.21 -21.05 -18.47
N VAL A 186 7.78 -21.65 -17.41
CA VAL A 186 9.21 -21.96 -17.38
C VAL A 186 9.61 -22.93 -18.49
N ARG A 187 8.76 -23.93 -18.78
CA ARG A 187 8.98 -24.86 -19.91
C ARG A 187 8.94 -24.15 -21.26
N HIS A 188 8.03 -23.18 -21.43
CA HIS A 188 7.90 -22.43 -22.68
C HIS A 188 9.14 -21.59 -23.01
N ILE A 189 9.90 -21.16 -21.98
CA ILE A 189 11.16 -20.42 -22.16
C ILE A 189 12.24 -21.30 -22.82
N GLY A 190 12.20 -22.63 -22.58
CA GLY A 190 13.06 -23.57 -23.27
C GLY A 190 14.42 -23.78 -22.61
N TYR A 191 14.52 -23.63 -21.29
CA TYR A 191 15.68 -24.06 -20.53
C TYR A 191 15.84 -25.59 -20.54
N ASP A 192 16.99 -26.10 -20.11
CA ASP A 192 17.10 -27.52 -19.83
C ASP A 192 16.24 -27.94 -18.62
N ALA A 193 15.91 -29.23 -18.51
CA ALA A 193 14.98 -29.75 -17.52
C ALA A 193 15.42 -29.55 -16.07
N GLU A 194 16.70 -29.35 -15.79
CA GLU A 194 17.22 -29.09 -14.45
C GLU A 194 16.97 -27.62 -14.08
N ILE A 195 17.28 -26.70 -14.99
CA ILE A 195 17.03 -25.26 -14.82
C ILE A 195 15.53 -24.98 -14.70
N GLU A 196 14.70 -25.61 -15.57
CA GLU A 196 13.24 -25.49 -15.51
C GLU A 196 12.72 -25.82 -14.10
N ARG A 197 13.08 -27.00 -13.57
CA ARG A 197 12.67 -27.44 -12.23
C ARG A 197 13.14 -26.48 -11.15
N ARG A 198 14.38 -25.99 -11.23
CA ARG A 198 14.95 -25.06 -10.28
C ARG A 198 14.20 -23.73 -10.29
N MET A 199 13.94 -23.14 -11.44
CA MET A 199 13.26 -21.85 -11.56
C MET A 199 11.81 -21.95 -11.07
N ALA A 200 11.08 -22.98 -11.46
CA ALA A 200 9.73 -23.22 -10.97
C ALA A 200 9.69 -23.38 -9.44
N ALA A 201 10.66 -24.12 -8.86
CA ALA A 201 10.76 -24.31 -7.42
C ALA A 201 11.05 -22.99 -6.68
N VAL A 202 11.92 -22.14 -7.24
CA VAL A 202 12.26 -20.82 -6.67
C VAL A 202 11.03 -19.92 -6.62
N ILE A 203 10.24 -19.87 -7.69
CA ILE A 203 9.02 -19.06 -7.75
C ILE A 203 7.95 -19.61 -6.80
N ARG A 204 7.74 -20.95 -6.80
CA ARG A 204 6.80 -21.60 -5.87
C ARG A 204 7.15 -21.30 -4.42
N ALA A 205 8.40 -21.44 -4.04
CA ALA A 205 8.85 -21.19 -2.66
C ALA A 205 8.58 -19.76 -2.18
N ARG A 206 8.31 -18.81 -3.07
CA ARG A 206 7.99 -17.42 -2.76
C ARG A 206 6.47 -17.16 -2.74
N ILE A 207 5.72 -17.82 -3.61
CA ILE A 207 4.27 -17.61 -3.75
C ILE A 207 3.46 -18.51 -2.84
N GLU A 208 3.86 -19.78 -2.65
CA GLU A 208 3.16 -20.71 -1.77
C GLU A 208 2.95 -20.20 -0.34
N PRO A 209 3.94 -19.57 0.33
CA PRO A 209 3.73 -19.01 1.66
C PRO A 209 2.66 -17.92 1.69
N LEU A 210 2.55 -17.08 0.63
CA LEU A 210 1.52 -16.05 0.52
C LEU A 210 0.13 -16.69 0.44
N VAL A 211 -0.01 -17.77 -0.32
CA VAL A 211 -1.29 -18.50 -0.44
C VAL A 211 -1.63 -19.26 0.83
N LEU A 212 -0.65 -19.93 1.45
CA LEU A 212 -0.88 -20.75 2.64
C LEU A 212 -1.17 -19.91 3.88
N ASN A 213 -0.41 -18.84 4.10
CA ASN A 213 -0.50 -18.05 5.31
C ASN A 213 -1.54 -16.92 5.20
N TYR A 214 -1.73 -16.37 4.00
CA TYR A 214 -2.54 -15.17 3.76
C TYR A 214 -3.56 -15.38 2.62
N GLY A 215 -3.97 -16.61 2.35
CA GLY A 215 -4.89 -16.94 1.25
C GLY A 215 -6.22 -16.19 1.35
N SER A 216 -6.77 -16.03 2.55
CA SER A 216 -8.00 -15.25 2.77
C SER A 216 -7.84 -13.74 2.49
N VAL A 217 -6.61 -13.25 2.45
CA VAL A 217 -6.28 -11.85 2.18
C VAL A 217 -5.92 -11.65 0.71
N LEU A 218 -5.03 -12.50 0.17
CA LEU A 218 -4.35 -12.28 -1.11
C LEU A 218 -4.84 -13.19 -2.24
N ASN A 219 -5.36 -14.37 -1.92
CA ASN A 219 -5.82 -15.36 -2.89
C ASN A 219 -7.35 -15.43 -2.91
N THR A 220 -7.98 -14.32 -3.23
CA THR A 220 -9.43 -14.10 -3.16
C THR A 220 -9.93 -13.39 -4.40
N ASN A 221 -11.19 -13.61 -4.78
CA ASN A 221 -11.87 -12.85 -5.82
C ASN A 221 -12.47 -11.53 -5.29
N GLU A 222 -12.55 -11.39 -3.97
CA GLU A 222 -12.98 -10.15 -3.33
C GLU A 222 -11.79 -9.22 -3.13
N THR A 223 -11.97 -7.95 -3.38
CA THR A 223 -10.92 -6.95 -3.13
C THR A 223 -11.50 -5.74 -2.41
N LEU A 224 -10.70 -5.16 -1.53
CA LEU A 224 -11.03 -3.91 -0.84
C LEU A 224 -11.25 -2.80 -1.87
N SER A 225 -12.34 -2.06 -1.72
CA SER A 225 -12.58 -0.87 -2.54
C SER A 225 -11.63 0.24 -2.12
N VAL A 226 -10.75 0.62 -3.03
CA VAL A 226 -9.84 1.76 -2.80
C VAL A 226 -10.61 3.07 -2.81
N GLU A 227 -11.68 3.18 -3.59
CA GLU A 227 -12.57 4.33 -3.56
C GLU A 227 -13.14 4.56 -2.15
N ASP A 228 -13.57 3.49 -1.46
CA ASP A 228 -14.04 3.59 -0.07
C ASP A 228 -12.96 4.12 0.87
N LEU A 229 -11.68 3.76 0.65
CA LEU A 229 -10.56 4.29 1.43
C LEU A 229 -10.37 5.79 1.21
N PHE A 230 -10.61 6.28 -0.01
CA PHE A 230 -10.53 7.71 -0.33
C PHE A 230 -11.74 8.52 0.18
N GLN A 231 -12.85 7.86 0.47
CA GLN A 231 -14.04 8.51 1.03
C GLN A 231 -14.08 8.49 2.55
N THR A 232 -13.32 7.60 3.19
CA THR A 232 -13.28 7.43 4.64
C THR A 232 -11.85 7.52 5.13
N SER A 233 -11.66 7.76 6.43
CA SER A 233 -10.34 7.60 7.04
C SER A 233 -10.08 6.12 7.33
N ALA A 234 -8.91 5.62 6.96
CA ALA A 234 -8.56 4.22 7.09
C ALA A 234 -7.15 4.00 7.65
N VAL A 235 -7.01 2.95 8.45
CA VAL A 235 -5.75 2.41 8.91
C VAL A 235 -5.64 0.97 8.39
N ILE A 236 -4.55 0.65 7.72
CA ILE A 236 -4.24 -0.68 7.23
C ILE A 236 -3.07 -1.21 8.04
N GLU A 237 -3.38 -2.15 8.91
CA GLU A 237 -2.43 -2.78 9.82
C GLU A 237 -1.66 -3.88 9.09
N LEU A 238 -0.35 -3.79 9.09
CA LEU A 238 0.53 -4.77 8.46
C LEU A 238 1.27 -5.64 9.48
N ASP A 239 1.03 -5.45 10.78
CA ASP A 239 1.73 -6.17 11.86
C ASP A 239 1.43 -7.67 11.85
N ASP A 240 0.26 -8.09 11.38
CA ASP A 240 -0.12 -9.50 11.24
C ASP A 240 0.63 -10.23 10.11
N PHE A 241 1.33 -9.50 9.23
CA PHE A 241 2.20 -10.08 8.22
C PHE A 241 3.64 -10.24 8.75
N SER A 242 4.34 -11.27 8.29
CA SER A 242 5.75 -11.44 8.62
C SER A 242 6.61 -10.29 8.05
N GLU A 243 7.80 -10.09 8.61
CA GLU A 243 8.73 -9.05 8.14
C GLU A 243 9.10 -9.18 6.66
N LYS A 244 9.03 -10.40 6.10
CA LYS A 244 9.33 -10.67 4.69
C LYS A 244 8.18 -10.28 3.77
N GLU A 245 6.95 -10.50 4.19
CA GLU A 245 5.77 -10.22 3.36
C GLU A 245 5.26 -8.78 3.50
N ARG A 246 5.58 -8.07 4.59
CA ARG A 246 5.17 -6.66 4.78
C ARG A 246 5.53 -5.75 3.61
N PRO A 247 6.75 -5.79 3.03
CA PRO A 247 7.08 -4.97 1.87
C PRO A 247 6.17 -5.24 0.67
N PHE A 248 5.84 -6.51 0.42
CA PHE A 248 4.92 -6.90 -0.65
C PHE A 248 3.54 -6.26 -0.45
N ILE A 249 2.95 -6.41 0.74
CA ILE A 249 1.63 -5.85 1.03
C ILE A 249 1.64 -4.32 0.98
N ALA A 250 2.67 -3.68 1.55
CA ALA A 250 2.81 -2.24 1.50
C ALA A 250 2.93 -1.71 0.05
N SER A 251 3.75 -2.38 -0.78
CA SER A 251 3.92 -2.04 -2.19
C SER A 251 2.63 -2.27 -2.99
N LEU A 252 1.91 -3.37 -2.71
CA LEU A 252 0.61 -3.66 -3.32
C LEU A 252 -0.42 -2.58 -2.98
N MET A 253 -0.53 -2.19 -1.72
CA MET A 253 -1.44 -1.11 -1.31
C MET A 253 -1.05 0.23 -1.93
N ALA A 254 0.25 0.53 -2.01
CA ALA A 254 0.74 1.74 -2.67
C ALA A 254 0.42 1.74 -4.18
N LEU A 255 0.54 0.58 -4.85
CA LEU A 255 0.13 0.42 -6.25
C LEU A 255 -1.35 0.75 -6.42
N LYS A 256 -2.21 0.13 -5.63
CA LYS A 256 -3.67 0.34 -5.65
C LYS A 256 -4.05 1.80 -5.43
N ILE A 257 -3.51 2.42 -4.39
CA ILE A 257 -3.73 3.83 -4.07
C ILE A 257 -3.27 4.73 -5.22
N ARG A 258 -2.12 4.44 -5.83
CA ARG A 258 -1.59 5.20 -6.97
C ARG A 258 -2.50 5.10 -8.19
N GLU A 259 -2.93 3.89 -8.56
CA GLU A 259 -3.81 3.67 -9.70
C GLU A 259 -5.13 4.46 -9.53
N HIS A 260 -5.74 4.37 -8.35
CA HIS A 260 -6.95 5.12 -8.06
C HIS A 260 -6.74 6.64 -8.10
N ALA A 261 -5.66 7.15 -7.51
CA ALA A 261 -5.35 8.59 -7.51
C ALA A 261 -5.11 9.14 -8.92
N GLN A 262 -4.51 8.34 -9.82
CA GLN A 262 -4.30 8.75 -11.22
C GLN A 262 -5.62 8.94 -11.97
N GLN A 263 -6.63 8.12 -11.69
CA GLN A 263 -7.97 8.25 -12.28
C GLN A 263 -8.68 9.51 -11.81
N CYS A 264 -8.65 9.77 -10.50
CA CYS A 264 -9.23 10.99 -9.94
C CYS A 264 -8.63 12.27 -10.55
N SER A 265 -7.36 12.20 -10.97
CA SER A 265 -6.66 13.33 -11.60
C SER A 265 -7.00 13.52 -13.08
N GLN A 266 -7.57 12.50 -13.74
CA GLN A 266 -7.92 12.52 -15.17
C GLN A 266 -9.41 12.78 -15.40
N SER A 267 -10.23 12.70 -14.37
CA SER A 267 -11.64 13.09 -14.43
C SER A 267 -11.72 14.63 -14.48
N PRO A 268 -12.41 15.21 -15.48
CA PRO A 268 -12.48 16.67 -15.70
C PRO A 268 -13.20 17.41 -14.57
#